data_3bfb5cbaf4f76c2f0183c6024e9856ed
#
_entry.id   3bfb5cbaf4f76c2f0183c6024e9856ed
#
_cell.length_a   1.000
_cell.length_b   1.000
_cell.length_c   1.000
_cell.angle_alpha   90.00
_cell.angle_beta   90.00
_cell.angle_gamma   90.00
#
_symmetry.space_group_name_H-M   'P 1'
#
loop_
_entity.id
_entity.type
_entity.pdbx_description
1 polymer ?
#
loop_
_entity_poly.entity_id
_entity_poly.type
_entity_poly.pdbx_seq_one_letter_code
_entity_poly.pdbx_strand_id
1 'polypeptide(L)'
;MFISLFSLYLYLKIHPITMIKECQNQPHFTLIQNNEELAQVCQLARQQSAVALDTEFMRISTYYPKLGLIQLYDGERVSLIDPLSITDFSPFVELLRDQLVTKILHA
;
A
#
# COMPACT_ATOMS: atom_id res chain seq x y z
N MET A 1 15.83 3.90 -7.85
CA MET A 1 14.70 4.32 -8.70
C MET A 1 13.49 3.46 -8.38
N PHE A 2 12.48 4.10 -7.85
CA PHE A 2 11.26 3.38 -7.50
C PHE A 2 10.38 3.27 -8.74
N ILE A 3 10.27 2.05 -9.28
CA ILE A 3 9.12 1.77 -10.12
C ILE A 3 7.92 1.92 -9.20
N SER A 4 6.99 2.80 -9.55
CA SER A 4 5.77 2.93 -8.77
C SER A 4 5.16 1.54 -8.61
N LEU A 5 5.03 1.08 -7.36
CA LEU A 5 4.36 -0.18 -7.09
C LEU A 5 2.92 -0.15 -7.58
N PHE A 6 2.36 1.04 -7.73
CA PHE A 6 1.05 1.25 -8.32
C PHE A 6 1.04 0.87 -9.80
N SER A 7 2.07 1.25 -10.55
CA SER A 7 2.19 0.85 -11.96
C SER A 7 2.31 -0.67 -12.08
N LEU A 8 3.05 -1.30 -11.18
CA LEU A 8 3.16 -2.75 -11.13
C LEU A 8 1.82 -3.39 -10.79
N TYR A 9 1.10 -2.84 -9.83
CA TYR A 9 -0.23 -3.33 -9.44
C TYR A 9 -1.22 -3.24 -10.60
N LEU A 10 -1.25 -2.10 -11.30
CA LEU A 10 -2.11 -1.93 -12.48
C LEU A 10 -1.73 -2.91 -13.58
N TYR A 11 -0.44 -3.09 -13.81
CA TYR A 11 0.04 -4.02 -14.83
C TYR A 11 -0.38 -5.44 -14.49
N LEU A 12 -0.28 -5.85 -13.22
CA LEU A 12 -0.70 -7.17 -12.76
C LEU A 12 -2.20 -7.39 -12.94
N LYS A 13 -3.01 -6.36 -12.75
CA LYS A 13 -4.46 -6.46 -13.00
C LYS A 13 -4.79 -6.63 -14.47
N ILE A 14 -4.00 -6.02 -15.35
CA ILE A 14 -4.20 -6.09 -16.80
C ILE A 14 -3.60 -7.36 -17.40
N HIS A 15 -2.49 -7.86 -16.83
CA HIS A 15 -1.74 -9.00 -17.34
C HIS A 15 -1.48 -10.04 -16.24
N PRO A 16 -2.53 -10.67 -15.66
CA PRO A 16 -2.36 -11.45 -14.44
C PRO A 16 -1.53 -12.72 -14.59
N ILE A 17 -1.46 -13.29 -15.80
CA ILE A 17 -0.79 -14.58 -16.01
C ILE A 17 0.68 -14.38 -16.38
N THR A 18 0.98 -13.39 -17.20
CA THR A 18 2.32 -13.17 -17.72
C THR A 18 3.26 -12.60 -16.65
N MET A 19 2.73 -11.79 -15.74
CA MET A 19 3.53 -11.08 -14.75
C MET A 19 3.90 -11.93 -13.54
N ILE A 20 3.19 -13.00 -13.25
CA ILE A 20 3.56 -13.89 -12.14
C ILE A 20 4.96 -14.47 -12.36
N LYS A 21 5.32 -14.77 -13.60
CA LYS A 21 6.65 -15.30 -13.91
C LYS A 21 7.74 -14.23 -13.85
N GLU A 22 7.43 -12.99 -14.26
CA GLU A 22 8.40 -11.89 -14.27
C GLU A 22 8.57 -11.27 -12.89
N CYS A 23 7.56 -11.34 -12.05
CA CYS A 23 7.60 -10.79 -10.70
C CYS A 23 8.36 -11.67 -9.69
N GLN A 24 8.85 -12.83 -10.08
CA GLN A 24 9.59 -13.69 -9.17
C GLN A 24 10.88 -13.04 -8.64
N ASN A 25 11.41 -12.06 -9.35
CA ASN A 25 12.60 -11.31 -8.96
C ASN A 25 12.31 -9.92 -8.40
N GLN A 26 11.03 -9.57 -8.22
CA GLN A 26 10.62 -8.29 -7.65
C GLN A 26 10.50 -8.39 -6.13
N PRO A 27 10.64 -7.28 -5.40
CA PRO A 27 10.39 -7.30 -3.96
C PRO A 27 8.97 -7.79 -3.68
N HIS A 28 8.86 -8.65 -2.67
CA HIS A 28 7.57 -9.19 -2.29
C HIS A 28 6.69 -8.07 -1.73
N PHE A 29 5.49 -7.98 -2.23
CA PHE A 29 4.47 -7.11 -1.68
C PHE A 29 3.22 -7.92 -1.34
N THR A 30 2.45 -7.43 -0.39
CA THR A 30 1.19 -8.03 0.02
C THR A 30 0.05 -7.08 -0.32
N LEU A 31 -0.95 -7.59 -1.01
CA LEU A 31 -2.14 -6.82 -1.30
C LEU A 31 -3.11 -6.91 -0.13
N ILE A 32 -3.49 -5.76 0.43
CA ILE A 32 -4.36 -5.67 1.59
C ILE A 32 -5.76 -5.27 1.13
N GLN A 33 -6.72 -6.18 1.27
CA GLN A 33 -8.07 -6.02 0.75
C GLN A 33 -9.17 -6.20 1.79
N ASN A 34 -8.81 -6.37 3.07
CA ASN A 34 -9.81 -6.49 4.12
C ASN A 34 -9.31 -5.84 5.41
N ASN A 35 -10.25 -5.64 6.35
CA ASN A 35 -9.97 -4.94 7.60
C ASN A 35 -8.99 -5.70 8.50
N GLU A 36 -9.05 -7.01 8.52
CA GLU A 36 -8.18 -7.83 9.35
C GLU A 36 -6.73 -7.75 8.90
N GLU A 37 -6.50 -7.84 7.60
CA GLU A 37 -5.16 -7.70 7.03
C GLU A 37 -4.60 -6.30 7.28
N LEU A 38 -5.44 -5.28 7.15
CA LEU A 38 -5.03 -3.90 7.43
C LEU A 38 -4.60 -3.75 8.90
N ALA A 39 -5.38 -4.30 9.82
CA ALA A 39 -5.05 -4.25 11.24
C ALA A 39 -3.70 -4.92 11.52
N GLN A 40 -3.45 -6.06 10.90
CA GLN A 40 -2.20 -6.80 11.09
C GLN A 40 -0.99 -6.02 10.59
N VAL A 41 -1.05 -5.47 9.37
CA VAL A 41 0.10 -4.74 8.81
C VAL A 41 0.34 -3.43 9.55
N CYS A 42 -0.71 -2.75 10.00
CA CYS A 42 -0.56 -1.54 10.79
C CYS A 42 0.03 -1.83 12.17
N GLN A 43 -0.34 -2.93 12.79
CA GLN A 43 0.23 -3.34 14.07
C GLN A 43 1.72 -3.64 13.94
N LEU A 44 2.12 -4.36 12.89
CA LEU A 44 3.53 -4.63 12.62
C LEU A 44 4.30 -3.36 12.32
N ALA A 45 3.71 -2.44 11.57
CA ALA A 45 4.32 -1.16 11.25
C ALA A 45 4.56 -0.30 12.49
N ARG A 46 3.67 -0.36 13.47
CA ARG A 46 3.82 0.39 14.73
C ARG A 46 4.96 -0.11 15.60
N GLN A 47 5.49 -1.29 15.32
CA GLN A 47 6.66 -1.81 16.02
C GLN A 47 7.98 -1.26 15.46
N GLN A 48 7.93 -0.56 14.34
CA GLN A 48 9.10 0.02 13.70
C GLN A 48 9.29 1.47 14.14
N SER A 49 10.52 1.96 14.03
CA SER A 49 10.83 3.35 14.35
C SER A 49 10.37 4.31 13.26
N ALA A 50 10.26 3.83 12.03
CA ALA A 50 9.86 4.63 10.88
C ALA A 50 9.15 3.77 9.85
N VAL A 51 8.19 4.38 9.16
CA VAL A 51 7.49 3.77 8.03
C VAL A 51 7.44 4.76 6.88
N ALA A 52 7.41 4.26 5.67
CA ALA A 52 7.25 5.08 4.47
C ALA A 52 5.84 4.86 3.90
N LEU A 53 5.21 5.94 3.51
CA LEU A 53 3.87 5.93 2.96
C LEU A 53 3.86 6.66 1.62
N ASP A 54 3.21 6.07 0.64
CA ASP A 54 2.99 6.67 -0.66
C ASP A 54 1.53 6.45 -1.04
N THR A 55 0.93 7.44 -1.67
CA THR A 55 -0.45 7.35 -2.13
C THR A 55 -0.51 7.64 -3.63
N GLU A 56 -1.29 6.84 -4.32
CA GLU A 56 -1.50 6.98 -5.74
C GLU A 56 -2.98 7.22 -6.02
N PHE A 57 -3.26 8.19 -6.88
CA PHE A 57 -4.62 8.51 -7.28
C PHE A 57 -4.89 7.95 -8.67
N MET A 58 -6.03 7.30 -8.82
CA MET A 58 -6.51 6.84 -10.11
C MET A 58 -7.56 7.79 -10.65
N ARG A 59 -7.38 8.22 -11.90
CA ARG A 59 -8.43 8.92 -12.63
C ARG A 59 -9.24 7.88 -13.41
N ILE A 60 -10.34 7.43 -12.81
CA ILE A 60 -11.25 6.50 -13.47
C ILE A 60 -12.24 7.25 -14.35
N SER A 61 -12.52 8.52 -14.04
CA SER A 61 -13.32 9.41 -14.88
C SER A 61 -12.64 10.76 -14.96
N THR A 62 -13.00 11.55 -16.00
CA THR A 62 -12.39 12.84 -16.24
C THR A 62 -12.66 13.90 -15.17
N TYR A 63 -13.51 13.60 -14.19
CA TYR A 63 -13.97 14.62 -13.25
C TYR A 63 -13.42 14.50 -11.84
N TYR A 64 -13.09 13.28 -11.36
CA TYR A 64 -12.70 13.09 -9.95
C TYR A 64 -11.51 12.15 -9.85
N PRO A 65 -10.40 12.61 -9.25
CA PRO A 65 -9.36 11.69 -8.83
C PRO A 65 -9.88 10.85 -7.67
N LYS A 66 -9.72 9.53 -7.77
CA LYS A 66 -10.02 8.61 -6.67
C LYS A 66 -8.73 8.08 -6.12
N LEU A 67 -8.64 8.00 -4.80
CA LEU A 67 -7.51 7.33 -4.16
C LEU A 67 -7.53 5.86 -4.58
N GLY A 68 -6.51 5.46 -5.35
CA GLY A 68 -6.46 4.13 -5.92
C GLY A 68 -5.68 3.14 -5.11
N LEU A 69 -4.66 3.60 -4.37
CA LEU A 69 -3.78 2.70 -3.65
C LEU A 69 -2.98 3.46 -2.59
N ILE A 70 -2.78 2.83 -1.45
CA ILE A 70 -1.86 3.30 -0.42
C ILE A 70 -0.74 2.27 -0.31
N GLN A 71 0.50 2.73 -0.39
CA GLN A 71 1.67 1.89 -0.18
C GLN A 71 2.22 2.14 1.23
N LEU A 72 2.44 1.07 1.97
CA LEU A 72 3.03 1.13 3.30
C LEU A 72 4.28 0.25 3.32
N TYR A 73 5.41 0.85 3.63
CA TYR A 73 6.68 0.15 3.77
C TYR A 73 7.17 0.31 5.21
N ASP A 74 7.34 -0.80 5.90
CA ASP A 74 7.74 -0.81 7.32
C ASP A 74 9.22 -1.12 7.55
N GLY A 75 10.02 -1.14 6.50
CA GLY A 75 11.42 -1.51 6.55
C GLY A 75 11.68 -2.95 6.14
N GLU A 76 10.67 -3.80 6.19
CA GLU A 76 10.77 -5.22 5.84
C GLU A 76 9.75 -5.64 4.81
N ARG A 77 8.53 -5.10 4.91
CA ARG A 77 7.38 -5.50 4.08
C ARG A 77 6.83 -4.32 3.33
N VAL A 78 6.44 -4.58 2.10
CA VAL A 78 5.67 -3.64 1.30
C VAL A 78 4.22 -4.11 1.29
N SER A 79 3.32 -3.27 1.76
CA SER A 79 1.89 -3.54 1.77
C SER A 79 1.18 -2.57 0.83
N LEU A 80 0.39 -3.11 -0.08
CA LEU A 80 -0.45 -2.33 -0.99
C LEU A 80 -1.88 -2.39 -0.47
N ILE A 81 -2.38 -1.27 0.01
CA ILE A 81 -3.71 -1.20 0.63
C ILE A 81 -4.68 -0.67 -0.40
N ASP A 82 -5.72 -1.45 -0.67
CA ASP A 82 -6.81 -1.05 -1.55
C ASP A 82 -7.88 -0.34 -0.71
N PRO A 83 -7.98 1.00 -0.80
CA PRO A 83 -8.91 1.74 0.07
C PRO A 83 -10.36 1.40 -0.18
N LEU A 84 -10.70 0.94 -1.38
CA LEU A 84 -12.10 0.61 -1.71
C LEU A 84 -12.55 -0.69 -1.06
N SER A 85 -11.59 -1.53 -0.66
CA SER A 85 -11.88 -2.82 -0.01
C SER A 85 -11.89 -2.72 1.50
N ILE A 86 -11.54 -1.57 2.06
CA ILE A 86 -11.44 -1.36 3.50
C ILE A 86 -12.65 -0.54 3.95
N THR A 87 -13.31 -0.99 5.00
CA THR A 87 -14.42 -0.27 5.63
C THR A 87 -14.05 0.34 6.98
N ASP A 88 -12.98 -0.15 7.60
CA ASP A 88 -12.50 0.37 8.89
C ASP A 88 -11.02 0.73 8.78
N PHE A 89 -10.75 2.02 8.73
CA PHE A 89 -9.39 2.56 8.68
C PHE A 89 -8.79 2.85 10.06
N SER A 90 -9.48 2.51 11.15
CA SER A 90 -9.00 2.82 12.51
C SER A 90 -7.56 2.40 12.77
N PRO A 91 -7.12 1.19 12.39
CA PRO A 91 -5.72 0.81 12.63
C PRO A 91 -4.73 1.68 11.87
N PHE A 92 -5.09 2.11 10.68
CA PHE A 92 -4.25 2.99 9.87
C PHE A 92 -4.18 4.38 10.48
N VAL A 93 -5.30 4.91 10.97
CA VAL A 93 -5.34 6.21 11.65
C VAL A 93 -4.50 6.16 12.93
N GLU A 94 -4.57 5.07 13.68
CA GLU A 94 -3.76 4.91 14.89
C GLU A 94 -2.26 4.88 14.55
N LEU A 95 -1.87 4.24 13.45
CA LEU A 95 -0.50 4.27 12.98
C LEU A 95 -0.05 5.69 12.65
N LEU A 96 -0.89 6.45 11.96
CA LEU A 96 -0.57 7.83 11.60
C LEU A 96 -0.45 8.74 12.82
N ARG A 97 -1.20 8.46 13.87
CA ARG A 97 -1.19 9.25 15.11
C ARG A 97 -0.09 8.84 16.08
N ASP A 98 0.55 7.71 15.85
CA ASP A 98 1.56 7.20 16.77
C ASP A 98 2.83 8.04 16.66
N GLN A 99 3.10 8.84 17.71
CA GLN A 99 4.24 9.74 17.72
C GLN A 99 5.59 9.01 17.84
N LEU A 100 5.57 7.74 18.25
CA LEU A 100 6.78 6.94 18.35
C LEU A 100 7.24 6.40 16.99
N VAL A 101 6.39 6.48 15.98
CA VAL A 101 6.70 6.02 14.63
C VAL A 101 6.84 7.24 13.72
N THR A 102 8.00 7.39 13.11
CA THR A 102 8.23 8.44 12.11
C THR A 102 7.59 8.03 10.80
N LYS A 103 6.82 8.93 10.19
CA LYS A 103 6.19 8.70 8.91
C LYS A 103 6.91 9.49 7.85
N ILE A 104 7.40 8.79 6.84
CA ILE A 104 8.03 9.39 5.67
C ILE A 104 6.99 9.37 4.57
N LEU A 105 6.48 10.55 4.24
CA LEU A 105 5.42 10.69 3.25
C LEU A 105 6.04 11.05 1.91
N HIS A 106 5.60 10.33 0.89
CA HIS A 106 5.98 10.60 -0.48
C HIS A 106 4.71 10.91 -1.28
N ALA A 107 4.69 12.04 -1.92
CA ALA A 107 3.55 12.47 -2.73
C ALA A 107 3.88 12.39 -4.22
#